data_c33aeb69529673a0b802a94a64c19316
#
_entry.id   c33aeb69529673a0b802a94a64c19316
#
_cell.length_a   1.000
_cell.length_b   1.000
_cell.length_c   1.000
_cell.angle_alpha   90.00
_cell.angle_beta   90.00
_cell.angle_gamma   90.00
#
_symmetry.space_group_name_H-M   'P 1'
#
loop_
_entity.id
_entity.type
_entity.pdbx_description
1 polymer ?
#
loop_
_entity_poly.entity_id
_entity_poly.type
_entity_poly.pdbx_seq_one_letter_code
_entity_poly.pdbx_strand_id
1 'polypeptide(L)'
;MEAGGSWLFFLPWELYPDIDVEEATGEDGGSAGWEVGEREGGAAMAEAAEAEVSAALAGEGRVVAAQGEVGRSEARMDTEKDLIDLVGRLKQAAGENLRAVVLYGSAVDHDFREHSDLNVLCLLHRLEGADLKSLRAVGWWWWRKGHPPPLLFTLVELQNSADMFSIELLDMKARHRMLEGADFLAELEVPMVQHKLQVERELRINVIRLRQSFLRWRGGRSELAELLIASASSFGTLFRHALIALGEEAPKSVREAAERVARLVTLNAEPFQRISDLREGKSAEGELNLEALLESYLDLVTRVAEEIDQRLAS
;
A
#
# COMPACT_ATOMS: atom_id res chain seq x y z
N MET A 1 1.61 -13.83 2.91
CA MET A 1 2.15 -12.44 2.90
C MET A 1 1.11 -11.54 2.25
N GLU A 2 0.26 -10.94 3.07
CA GLU A 2 -0.73 -9.99 2.56
C GLU A 2 -0.08 -8.62 2.49
N ALA A 3 0.18 -8.15 1.28
CA ALA A 3 0.51 -6.76 1.02
C ALA A 3 -0.69 -5.90 1.40
N GLY A 4 -0.67 -5.36 2.61
CA GLY A 4 -1.63 -4.36 3.05
C GLY A 4 -1.46 -3.09 2.24
N GLY A 5 -2.54 -2.63 1.61
CA GLY A 5 -2.71 -1.29 1.09
C GLY A 5 -1.65 -0.85 0.09
N SER A 6 -1.76 -1.30 -1.16
CA SER A 6 -0.97 -0.76 -2.27
C SER A 6 -1.19 0.75 -2.39
N TRP A 7 -0.26 1.54 -1.87
CA TRP A 7 -0.14 2.94 -2.19
C TRP A 7 0.32 3.04 -3.63
N LEU A 8 -0.49 3.57 -4.50
CA LEU A 8 -0.34 3.57 -5.96
C LEU A 8 0.96 4.21 -6.49
N PHE A 9 1.74 4.88 -5.66
CA PHE A 9 2.90 5.66 -6.07
C PHE A 9 4.26 5.15 -5.62
N PHE A 10 4.32 4.32 -4.60
CA PHE A 10 5.58 3.72 -4.25
C PHE A 10 5.68 2.41 -5.00
N LEU A 11 6.58 2.39 -5.98
CA LEU A 11 7.03 1.16 -6.63
C LEU A 11 7.13 0.08 -5.56
N PRO A 12 6.49 -1.10 -5.76
CA PRO A 12 6.65 -2.19 -4.82
C PRO A 12 8.15 -2.35 -4.55
N TRP A 13 8.56 -2.35 -3.29
CA TRP A 13 9.95 -2.57 -2.86
C TRP A 13 10.56 -3.84 -3.48
N GLU A 14 9.74 -4.77 -3.94
CA GLU A 14 10.06 -5.98 -4.71
C GLU A 14 10.83 -5.71 -6.02
N LEU A 15 10.92 -4.47 -6.48
CA LEU A 15 11.75 -4.09 -7.63
C LEU A 15 13.20 -3.74 -7.27
N TYR A 16 13.56 -3.74 -6.00
CA TYR A 16 14.96 -3.69 -5.59
C TYR A 16 15.42 -5.13 -5.35
N PRO A 17 16.19 -5.75 -6.27
CA PRO A 17 16.83 -7.02 -5.98
C PRO A 17 17.71 -6.85 -4.75
N ASP A 18 17.74 -7.84 -3.87
CA ASP A 18 18.63 -7.92 -2.73
C ASP A 18 20.05 -7.60 -3.21
N ILE A 19 20.50 -6.40 -2.97
CA ILE A 19 21.91 -6.06 -3.12
C ILE A 19 22.57 -6.58 -1.83
N ASP A 20 23.04 -7.81 -1.87
CA ASP A 20 23.96 -8.36 -0.90
C ASP A 20 25.21 -7.45 -0.89
N VAL A 21 25.24 -6.53 0.03
CA VAL A 21 26.46 -5.79 0.35
C VAL A 21 27.23 -6.66 1.34
N GLU A 22 28.02 -7.61 0.81
CA GLU A 22 29.12 -8.18 1.57
C GLU A 22 30.01 -7.05 2.04
N GLU A 23 30.36 -7.07 3.33
CA GLU A 23 31.29 -6.14 3.94
C GLU A 23 32.62 -6.15 3.18
N ALA A 24 32.84 -5.13 2.36
CA ALA A 24 34.14 -4.86 1.78
C ALA A 24 35.00 -4.12 2.81
N THR A 25 35.56 -4.85 3.77
CA THR A 25 36.81 -4.47 4.44
C THR A 25 37.95 -5.09 3.64
N GLY A 26 38.62 -4.29 2.81
CA GLY A 26 39.79 -4.75 2.06
C GLY A 26 40.30 -3.66 1.16
N GLU A 27 41.38 -2.99 1.61
CA GLU A 27 42.28 -2.22 0.76
C GLU A 27 42.82 -3.14 -0.34
N ASP A 28 42.58 -2.80 -1.60
CA ASP A 28 43.60 -2.75 -2.66
C ASP A 28 42.96 -2.55 -4.03
N GLY A 29 43.59 -1.72 -4.84
CA GLY A 29 43.13 -1.35 -6.17
C GLY A 29 43.29 -2.49 -7.21
N GLY A 30 42.24 -2.75 -7.98
CA GLY A 30 42.28 -3.64 -9.13
C GLY A 30 40.97 -3.59 -9.91
N SER A 31 41.04 -3.18 -11.16
CA SER A 31 39.92 -3.22 -12.11
C SER A 31 39.48 -4.66 -12.37
N ALA A 32 38.24 -5.00 -12.07
CA ALA A 32 37.64 -6.29 -12.41
C ALA A 32 36.39 -6.10 -13.25
N GLY A 33 36.35 -6.80 -14.38
CA GLY A 33 35.26 -6.84 -15.31
C GLY A 33 34.07 -7.63 -14.77
N TRP A 34 32.89 -7.30 -15.27
CA TRP A 34 31.61 -7.92 -14.92
C TRP A 34 31.44 -9.25 -15.66
N GLU A 35 31.51 -10.38 -14.97
CA GLU A 35 30.98 -11.66 -15.46
C GLU A 35 29.68 -11.99 -14.75
N VAL A 36 28.63 -12.17 -15.56
CA VAL A 36 27.30 -12.63 -15.10
C VAL A 36 27.35 -14.14 -14.96
N GLY A 37 27.35 -14.65 -13.72
CA GLY A 37 27.23 -16.06 -13.42
C GLY A 37 25.78 -16.45 -13.11
N GLU A 38 25.18 -17.26 -13.97
CA GLU A 38 23.91 -17.94 -13.70
C GLU A 38 24.07 -18.93 -12.55
N ARG A 39 23.27 -18.81 -11.49
CA ARG A 39 23.15 -19.83 -10.44
C ARG A 39 21.74 -20.43 -10.43
N GLU A 40 21.68 -21.70 -10.75
CA GLU A 40 20.56 -22.60 -10.47
C GLU A 40 20.45 -22.79 -8.95
N GLY A 41 19.39 -22.33 -8.31
CA GLY A 41 19.15 -22.46 -6.88
C GLY A 41 17.74 -22.10 -6.39
N GLY A 42 16.86 -21.64 -7.26
CA GLY A 42 15.55 -21.10 -6.87
C GLY A 42 14.46 -22.14 -6.57
N ALA A 43 14.62 -23.41 -6.92
CA ALA A 43 13.55 -24.41 -6.81
C ALA A 43 13.45 -25.06 -5.42
N ALA A 44 14.52 -25.13 -4.65
CA ALA A 44 14.53 -25.84 -3.36
C ALA A 44 13.98 -24.99 -2.19
N MET A 45 13.95 -23.69 -2.30
CA MET A 45 13.38 -22.81 -1.24
C MET A 45 11.87 -22.62 -1.36
N ALA A 46 11.29 -22.78 -2.54
CA ALA A 46 9.85 -22.72 -2.73
C ALA A 46 9.12 -23.93 -2.13
N GLU A 47 9.72 -25.11 -2.19
CA GLU A 47 9.12 -26.35 -1.67
C GLU A 47 9.10 -26.43 -0.13
N ALA A 48 10.03 -25.76 0.55
CA ALA A 48 10.06 -25.68 2.01
C ALA A 48 9.02 -24.70 2.59
N ALA A 49 8.67 -23.63 1.86
CA ALA A 49 7.66 -22.68 2.27
C ALA A 49 6.22 -23.21 2.13
N GLU A 50 5.95 -24.07 1.14
CA GLU A 50 4.64 -24.71 0.96
C GLU A 50 4.32 -25.75 2.04
N ALA A 51 5.33 -26.40 2.62
CA ALA A 51 5.15 -27.40 3.68
C ALA A 51 4.78 -26.76 5.04
N GLU A 52 5.26 -25.57 5.36
CA GLU A 52 4.92 -24.88 6.61
C GLU A 52 3.52 -24.27 6.60
N VAL A 53 3.02 -23.81 5.45
CA VAL A 53 1.67 -23.26 5.32
C VAL A 53 0.59 -24.33 5.42
N SER A 54 0.86 -25.56 4.97
CA SER A 54 -0.08 -26.68 5.04
C SER A 54 -0.25 -27.24 6.46
N ALA A 55 0.76 -27.11 7.32
CA ALA A 55 0.70 -27.56 8.70
C ALA A 55 -0.07 -26.61 9.65
N ALA A 56 -0.15 -25.32 9.30
CA ALA A 56 -0.84 -24.31 10.09
C ALA A 56 -2.38 -24.32 9.92
N LEU A 57 -2.90 -24.98 8.90
CA LEU A 57 -4.34 -25.03 8.60
C LEU A 57 -5.09 -26.24 9.17
N ALA A 58 -4.42 -27.18 9.84
CA ALA A 58 -4.99 -28.46 10.27
C ALA A 58 -5.20 -28.63 11.79
N GLY A 59 -5.12 -27.59 12.62
CA GLY A 59 -5.21 -27.73 14.09
C GLY A 59 -6.03 -26.67 14.81
N GLU A 60 -7.23 -27.09 15.27
CA GLU A 60 -7.93 -26.67 16.48
C GLU A 60 -8.66 -25.33 16.53
N GLY A 61 -9.92 -25.37 16.14
CA GLY A 61 -10.95 -24.46 16.65
C GLY A 61 -11.29 -24.76 18.10
N ARG A 62 -11.08 -23.77 18.95
CA ARG A 62 -11.73 -23.45 20.24
C ARG A 62 -10.72 -23.06 21.32
N VAL A 63 -10.35 -21.81 21.33
CA VAL A 63 -9.89 -20.97 22.49
C VAL A 63 -9.39 -19.60 21.94
N VAL A 64 -9.99 -19.05 20.89
CA VAL A 64 -9.38 -17.94 20.12
C VAL A 64 -9.79 -16.54 20.61
N ALA A 65 -10.86 -16.38 21.41
CA ALA A 65 -11.35 -15.04 21.74
C ALA A 65 -10.51 -14.30 22.80
N ALA A 66 -10.01 -14.99 23.82
CA ALA A 66 -9.26 -14.35 24.91
C ALA A 66 -7.76 -14.14 24.60
N GLN A 67 -7.17 -14.99 23.77
CA GLN A 67 -5.78 -14.84 23.33
C GLN A 67 -5.61 -13.74 22.26
N GLY A 68 -6.64 -13.49 21.45
CA GLY A 68 -6.62 -12.44 20.44
C GLY A 68 -6.57 -11.01 20.99
N GLU A 69 -7.15 -10.74 22.17
CA GLU A 69 -7.10 -9.41 22.79
C GLU A 69 -5.76 -9.12 23.46
N VAL A 70 -5.15 -10.11 24.09
CA VAL A 70 -3.84 -9.96 24.74
C VAL A 70 -2.75 -9.80 23.66
N GLY A 71 -2.75 -10.61 22.61
CA GLY A 71 -1.80 -10.48 21.49
C GLY A 71 -1.92 -9.14 20.76
N ARG A 72 -3.14 -8.66 20.52
CA ARG A 72 -3.38 -7.32 19.93
C ARG A 72 -2.89 -6.18 20.83
N SER A 73 -3.01 -6.33 22.15
CA SER A 73 -2.52 -5.33 23.09
C SER A 73 -1.00 -5.28 23.13
N GLU A 74 -0.32 -6.42 23.08
CA GLU A 74 1.14 -6.52 23.05
C GLU A 74 1.70 -5.99 21.73
N ALA A 75 1.17 -6.40 20.57
CA ALA A 75 1.57 -5.91 19.26
C ALA A 75 1.38 -4.38 19.15
N ARG A 76 0.31 -3.84 19.72
CA ARG A 76 0.05 -2.40 19.75
C ARG A 76 1.06 -1.65 20.65
N MET A 77 1.46 -2.22 21.78
CA MET A 77 2.48 -1.62 22.63
C MET A 77 3.86 -1.62 21.96
N ASP A 78 4.21 -2.68 21.24
CA ASP A 78 5.46 -2.73 20.48
C ASP A 78 5.48 -1.72 19.34
N THR A 79 4.37 -1.56 18.62
CA THR A 79 4.21 -0.55 17.58
C THR A 79 4.38 0.88 18.11
N GLU A 80 3.74 1.23 19.23
CA GLU A 80 3.89 2.57 19.83
C GLU A 80 5.33 2.82 20.29
N LYS A 81 5.98 1.82 20.86
CA LYS A 81 7.40 1.89 21.24
C LYS A 81 8.29 2.13 20.01
N ASP A 82 8.04 1.41 18.93
CA ASP A 82 8.79 1.57 17.68
C ASP A 82 8.62 2.97 17.08
N LEU A 83 7.42 3.53 17.13
CA LEU A 83 7.17 4.90 16.69
C LEU A 83 7.88 5.95 17.57
N ILE A 84 7.87 5.76 18.89
CA ILE A 84 8.61 6.63 19.84
C ILE A 84 10.11 6.56 19.56
N ASP A 85 10.66 5.36 19.38
CA ASP A 85 12.07 5.15 19.07
C ASP A 85 12.44 5.78 17.71
N LEU A 86 11.57 5.66 16.69
CA LEU A 86 11.75 6.29 15.39
C LEU A 86 11.85 7.81 15.51
N VAL A 87 10.88 8.44 16.19
CA VAL A 87 10.88 9.90 16.39
C VAL A 87 12.15 10.35 17.13
N GLY A 88 12.56 9.62 18.17
CA GLY A 88 13.79 9.91 18.90
C GLY A 88 15.04 9.86 18.01
N ARG A 89 15.17 8.85 17.16
CA ARG A 89 16.28 8.70 16.20
C ARG A 89 16.24 9.78 15.12
N LEU A 90 15.05 10.12 14.60
CA LEU A 90 14.89 11.19 13.61
C LEU A 90 15.31 12.54 14.20
N LYS A 91 14.91 12.85 15.45
CA LYS A 91 15.35 14.06 16.16
C LYS A 91 16.87 14.11 16.35
N GLN A 92 17.47 12.99 16.71
CA GLN A 92 18.92 12.91 16.89
C GLN A 92 19.68 13.10 15.57
N ALA A 93 19.18 12.51 14.47
CA ALA A 93 19.85 12.53 13.17
C ALA A 93 19.65 13.84 12.40
N ALA A 94 18.46 14.41 12.43
CA ALA A 94 18.11 15.64 11.71
C ALA A 94 18.26 16.91 12.57
N GLY A 95 18.21 16.81 13.91
CA GLY A 95 18.30 17.96 14.80
C GLY A 95 17.18 18.97 14.53
N GLU A 96 17.56 20.24 14.48
CA GLU A 96 16.64 21.36 14.18
C GLU A 96 16.11 21.34 12.74
N ASN A 97 16.66 20.51 11.85
CA ASN A 97 16.15 20.34 10.50
C ASN A 97 14.85 19.55 10.45
N LEU A 98 14.53 18.75 11.50
CA LEU A 98 13.26 18.02 11.60
C LEU A 98 12.13 18.99 12.00
N ARG A 99 11.15 19.13 11.14
CA ARG A 99 10.00 20.00 11.38
C ARG A 99 8.77 19.27 11.92
N ALA A 100 8.46 18.09 11.35
CA ALA A 100 7.33 17.28 11.77
C ALA A 100 7.52 15.81 11.38
N VAL A 101 6.82 14.90 12.08
CA VAL A 101 6.71 13.49 11.77
C VAL A 101 5.26 13.07 11.87
N VAL A 102 4.78 12.38 10.86
CA VAL A 102 3.38 11.97 10.73
C VAL A 102 3.31 10.48 10.42
N LEU A 103 2.48 9.73 11.15
CA LEU A 103 2.03 8.39 10.78
C LEU A 103 0.78 8.52 9.92
N TYR A 104 0.69 7.78 8.80
CA TYR A 104 -0.45 7.82 7.92
C TYR A 104 -0.85 6.42 7.44
N GLY A 105 -2.03 6.31 6.83
CA GLY A 105 -2.55 5.08 6.26
C GLY A 105 -3.29 4.19 7.24
N SER A 106 -3.33 2.88 6.96
CA SER A 106 -4.13 1.90 7.70
C SER A 106 -3.74 1.75 9.18
N ALA A 107 -2.49 2.06 9.51
CA ALA A 107 -1.99 1.96 10.88
C ALA A 107 -2.54 3.05 11.83
N VAL A 108 -3.20 4.09 11.31
CA VAL A 108 -3.83 5.15 12.11
C VAL A 108 -5.14 4.70 12.72
N ASP A 109 -5.87 3.84 12.04
CA ASP A 109 -7.18 3.36 12.48
C ASP A 109 -7.06 2.27 13.57
N HIS A 110 -8.11 2.10 14.38
CA HIS A 110 -8.17 1.09 15.44
C HIS A 110 -8.22 -0.36 14.93
N ASP A 111 -8.37 -0.57 13.61
CA ASP A 111 -8.33 -1.86 12.93
C ASP A 111 -6.90 -2.30 12.55
N PHE A 112 -5.90 -1.83 13.30
CA PHE A 112 -4.51 -2.22 13.14
C PHE A 112 -4.38 -3.75 13.13
N ARG A 113 -3.97 -4.31 12.01
CA ARG A 113 -3.62 -5.73 11.89
C ARG A 113 -2.15 -5.89 12.29
N GLU A 114 -1.85 -6.95 12.99
CA GLU A 114 -0.54 -7.27 13.59
C GLU A 114 0.67 -7.19 12.62
N HIS A 115 0.39 -7.10 11.32
CA HIS A 115 1.40 -7.07 10.25
C HIS A 115 1.21 -5.89 9.28
N SER A 116 0.55 -4.80 9.72
CA SER A 116 0.41 -3.61 8.88
C SER A 116 1.69 -2.79 8.87
N ASP A 117 2.15 -2.37 7.69
CA ASP A 117 3.27 -1.46 7.54
C ASP A 117 2.99 -0.12 8.20
N LEU A 118 3.98 0.42 8.91
CA LEU A 118 3.92 1.75 9.49
C LEU A 118 4.46 2.77 8.48
N ASN A 119 3.55 3.45 7.81
CA ASN A 119 3.91 4.48 6.84
C ASN A 119 4.14 5.82 7.54
N VAL A 120 5.32 6.38 7.40
CA VAL A 120 5.73 7.62 8.07
C VAL A 120 6.18 8.65 7.05
N LEU A 121 5.75 9.89 7.23
CA LEU A 121 6.23 11.05 6.49
C LEU A 121 6.94 11.99 7.45
N CYS A 122 8.17 12.40 7.07
CA CYS A 122 8.98 13.38 7.80
C CYS A 122 9.04 14.67 7.01
N LEU A 123 8.66 15.77 7.64
CA LEU A 123 8.83 17.11 7.10
C LEU A 123 10.12 17.70 7.60
N LEU A 124 10.94 18.20 6.70
CA LEU A 124 12.23 18.82 6.98
C LEU A 124 12.22 20.29 6.56
N HIS A 125 13.07 21.12 7.19
CA HIS A 125 13.25 22.50 6.74
C HIS A 125 14.00 22.59 5.41
N ARG A 126 14.95 21.67 5.18
CA ARG A 126 15.67 21.48 3.92
C ARG A 126 15.92 19.99 3.67
N LEU A 127 16.15 19.63 2.43
CA LEU A 127 16.42 18.24 2.04
C LEU A 127 17.54 18.23 0.98
N GLU A 128 18.76 18.03 1.45
CA GLU A 128 19.97 17.95 0.64
C GLU A 128 20.65 16.58 0.80
N GLY A 129 21.63 16.29 -0.03
CA GLY A 129 22.38 15.02 0.06
C GLY A 129 23.05 14.76 1.41
N ALA A 130 23.43 15.83 2.14
CA ALA A 130 23.99 15.70 3.49
C ALA A 130 22.92 15.29 4.52
N ASP A 131 21.68 15.79 4.37
CA ASP A 131 20.55 15.44 5.24
C ASP A 131 20.17 13.97 5.03
N LEU A 132 20.15 13.49 3.78
CA LEU A 132 19.93 12.07 3.46
C LEU A 132 20.99 11.16 4.08
N LYS A 133 22.27 11.57 4.04
CA LYS A 133 23.35 10.80 4.68
C LYS A 133 23.16 10.69 6.18
N SER A 134 22.72 11.75 6.87
CA SER A 134 22.48 11.72 8.31
C SER A 134 21.30 10.83 8.69
N LEU A 135 20.27 10.76 7.84
CA LEU A 135 19.06 9.98 8.06
C LEU A 135 19.17 8.50 7.62
N ARG A 136 20.22 8.16 6.83
CA ARG A 136 20.37 6.81 6.25
C ARG A 136 20.32 5.70 7.30
N ALA A 137 21.03 5.88 8.43
CA ALA A 137 21.06 4.86 9.49
C ALA A 137 19.68 4.65 10.14
N VAL A 138 18.89 5.72 10.25
CA VAL A 138 17.50 5.65 10.78
C VAL A 138 16.59 4.91 9.80
N GLY A 139 16.65 5.27 8.51
CA GLY A 139 15.90 4.60 7.45
C GLY A 139 16.22 3.10 7.37
N TRP A 140 17.52 2.74 7.43
CA TRP A 140 17.94 1.34 7.46
C TRP A 140 17.43 0.58 8.69
N TRP A 141 17.52 1.16 9.90
CA TRP A 141 17.02 0.57 11.12
C TRP A 141 15.50 0.33 11.04
N TRP A 142 14.76 1.30 10.50
CA TRP A 142 13.30 1.22 10.32
C TRP A 142 12.91 0.12 9.32
N TRP A 143 13.62 0.06 8.19
CA TRP A 143 13.43 -0.99 7.19
C TRP A 143 13.68 -2.39 7.74
N ARG A 144 14.72 -2.58 8.56
CA ARG A 144 15.00 -3.87 9.23
C ARG A 144 13.92 -4.30 10.22
N LYS A 145 13.04 -3.41 10.65
CA LYS A 145 11.84 -3.72 11.43
C LYS A 145 10.64 -4.15 10.57
N GLY A 146 10.80 -4.20 9.25
CA GLY A 146 9.76 -4.59 8.31
C GLY A 146 8.91 -3.41 7.81
N HIS A 147 9.31 -2.17 8.06
CA HIS A 147 8.56 -1.00 7.64
C HIS A 147 9.22 -0.27 6.48
N PRO A 148 8.47 0.35 5.55
CA PRO A 148 9.04 1.13 4.47
C PRO A 148 9.81 2.35 5.02
N PRO A 149 10.92 2.75 4.37
CA PRO A 149 11.62 3.97 4.77
C PRO A 149 10.68 5.17 4.81
N PRO A 150 10.85 6.10 5.79
CA PRO A 150 10.02 7.28 5.86
C PRO A 150 10.09 8.14 4.59
N LEU A 151 8.95 8.66 4.16
CA LEU A 151 8.90 9.69 3.13
C LEU A 151 9.52 10.97 3.67
N LEU A 152 10.38 11.60 2.89
CA LEU A 152 11.03 12.83 3.26
C LEU A 152 10.61 13.95 2.31
N PHE A 153 10.12 15.06 2.86
CA PHE A 153 9.72 16.24 2.10
C PHE A 153 10.13 17.51 2.83
N THR A 154 10.36 18.57 2.10
CA THR A 154 10.19 19.92 2.61
C THR A 154 8.74 20.36 2.44
N LEU A 155 8.30 21.38 3.18
CA LEU A 155 6.95 21.91 3.02
C LEU A 155 6.68 22.40 1.59
N VAL A 156 7.68 23.02 0.97
CA VAL A 156 7.56 23.54 -0.39
C VAL A 156 7.44 22.41 -1.41
N GLU A 157 8.23 21.35 -1.27
CA GLU A 157 8.12 20.16 -2.14
C GLU A 157 6.76 19.50 -1.97
N LEU A 158 6.28 19.35 -0.74
CA LEU A 158 4.98 18.72 -0.47
C LEU A 158 3.84 19.53 -1.10
N GLN A 159 3.86 20.88 -0.95
CA GLN A 159 2.89 21.76 -1.57
C GLN A 159 2.93 21.72 -3.10
N ASN A 160 4.14 21.73 -3.67
CA ASN A 160 4.34 21.63 -5.12
C ASN A 160 3.99 20.25 -5.69
N SER A 161 3.93 19.23 -4.85
CA SER A 161 3.56 17.86 -5.24
C SER A 161 2.05 17.57 -5.14
N ALA A 162 1.29 18.51 -4.58
CA ALA A 162 -0.14 18.30 -4.29
C ALA A 162 -1.02 18.16 -5.54
N ASP A 163 -0.56 18.65 -6.68
CA ASP A 163 -1.21 18.50 -7.97
C ASP A 163 -0.97 17.12 -8.60
N MET A 164 0.19 16.52 -8.33
CA MET A 164 0.61 15.22 -8.88
C MET A 164 0.20 14.03 -8.01
N PHE A 165 0.19 14.20 -6.68
CA PHE A 165 -0.08 13.17 -5.68
C PHE A 165 -1.36 13.45 -4.90
N SER A 166 -2.38 13.93 -5.58
CA SER A 166 -3.62 14.41 -4.95
C SER A 166 -4.39 13.27 -4.26
N ILE A 167 -4.39 12.06 -4.81
CA ILE A 167 -5.03 10.87 -4.22
C ILE A 167 -4.39 10.57 -2.86
N GLU A 168 -3.08 10.43 -2.83
CA GLU A 168 -2.30 10.07 -1.65
C GLU A 168 -2.39 11.15 -0.57
N LEU A 169 -2.26 12.41 -0.98
CA LEU A 169 -2.31 13.52 -0.03
C LEU A 169 -3.70 13.74 0.56
N LEU A 170 -4.77 13.50 -0.20
CA LEU A 170 -6.13 13.48 0.34
C LEU A 170 -6.33 12.33 1.33
N ASP A 171 -5.77 11.15 1.04
CA ASP A 171 -5.81 10.02 1.95
C ASP A 171 -5.00 10.26 3.22
N MET A 172 -3.79 10.80 3.09
CA MET A 172 -2.98 11.20 4.24
C MET A 172 -3.71 12.26 5.08
N LYS A 173 -4.30 13.27 4.42
CA LYS A 173 -5.08 14.30 5.10
C LYS A 173 -6.28 13.74 5.86
N ALA A 174 -6.96 12.75 5.29
CA ALA A 174 -8.12 12.11 5.91
C ALA A 174 -7.75 11.16 7.07
N ARG A 175 -6.57 10.51 6.99
CA ARG A 175 -6.14 9.47 7.95
C ARG A 175 -4.67 9.64 8.31
N HIS A 176 -4.40 10.47 9.31
CA HIS A 176 -3.05 10.64 9.83
C HIS A 176 -3.07 10.86 11.35
N ARG A 177 -1.89 10.68 11.94
CA ARG A 177 -1.62 10.98 13.34
C ARG A 177 -0.27 11.69 13.44
N MET A 178 -0.27 12.89 14.00
CA MET A 178 0.96 13.61 14.29
C MET A 178 1.73 12.87 15.38
N LEU A 179 2.99 12.54 15.09
CA LEU A 179 3.94 11.99 16.06
C LEU A 179 4.83 13.09 16.63
N GLU A 180 5.13 14.12 15.82
CA GLU A 180 5.95 15.27 16.21
C GLU A 180 5.61 16.50 15.37
N GLY A 181 5.68 17.69 15.96
CA GLY A 181 5.49 18.98 15.28
C GLY A 181 4.02 19.36 15.07
N ALA A 182 3.80 20.43 14.30
CA ALA A 182 2.48 20.93 13.99
C ALA A 182 1.84 20.18 12.81
N ASP A 183 0.52 20.11 12.80
CA ASP A 183 -0.26 19.48 11.74
C ASP A 183 -0.26 20.32 10.46
N PHE A 184 0.67 20.04 9.59
CA PHE A 184 0.79 20.70 8.28
C PHE A 184 -0.15 20.13 7.22
N LEU A 185 -0.64 18.88 7.43
CA LEU A 185 -1.57 18.23 6.49
C LEU A 185 -2.96 18.87 6.56
N ALA A 186 -3.39 19.35 7.72
CA ALA A 186 -4.66 20.06 7.87
C ALA A 186 -4.75 21.29 6.96
N GLU A 187 -3.63 22.02 6.81
CA GLU A 187 -3.54 23.24 6.02
C GLU A 187 -3.20 23.01 4.54
N LEU A 188 -2.83 21.75 4.17
CA LEU A 188 -2.43 21.42 2.80
C LEU A 188 -3.63 21.55 1.84
N GLU A 189 -3.50 22.36 0.82
CA GLU A 189 -4.49 22.50 -0.25
C GLU A 189 -4.18 21.49 -1.38
N VAL A 190 -5.18 20.71 -1.75
CA VAL A 190 -5.08 19.77 -2.87
C VAL A 190 -5.97 20.26 -4.01
N PRO A 191 -5.39 20.59 -5.19
CA PRO A 191 -6.15 21.12 -6.31
C PRO A 191 -7.09 20.07 -6.92
N MET A 192 -8.41 20.29 -6.84
CA MET A 192 -9.41 19.29 -7.28
C MET A 192 -9.45 19.07 -8.79
N VAL A 193 -9.00 20.03 -9.59
CA VAL A 193 -8.91 19.86 -11.06
C VAL A 193 -7.87 18.79 -11.40
N GLN A 194 -6.70 18.85 -10.79
CA GLN A 194 -5.65 17.85 -10.96
C GLN A 194 -6.03 16.51 -10.36
N HIS A 195 -6.75 16.54 -9.23
CA HIS A 195 -7.30 15.34 -8.63
C HIS A 195 -8.23 14.56 -9.59
N LYS A 196 -9.12 15.25 -10.31
CA LYS A 196 -9.97 14.62 -11.33
C LYS A 196 -9.15 13.94 -12.42
N LEU A 197 -8.13 14.62 -12.95
CA LEU A 197 -7.24 14.07 -13.98
C LEU A 197 -6.44 12.86 -13.48
N GLN A 198 -5.96 12.92 -12.23
CA GLN A 198 -5.25 11.79 -11.63
C GLN A 198 -6.16 10.57 -11.46
N VAL A 199 -7.38 10.76 -10.95
CA VAL A 199 -8.36 9.68 -10.78
C VAL A 199 -8.68 9.00 -12.11
N GLU A 200 -8.96 9.79 -13.15
CA GLU A 200 -9.21 9.26 -14.50
C GLU A 200 -8.03 8.43 -15.00
N ARG A 201 -6.82 9.00 -14.93
CA ARG A 201 -5.59 8.34 -15.36
C ARG A 201 -5.38 7.01 -14.63
N GLU A 202 -5.52 7.01 -13.31
CA GLU A 202 -5.28 5.81 -12.49
C GLU A 202 -6.35 4.74 -12.71
N LEU A 203 -7.62 5.09 -12.91
CA LEU A 203 -8.66 4.14 -13.32
C LEU A 203 -8.29 3.43 -14.62
N ARG A 204 -7.87 4.18 -15.65
CA ARG A 204 -7.44 3.61 -16.96
C ARG A 204 -6.20 2.73 -16.81
N ILE A 205 -5.19 3.17 -16.07
CA ILE A 205 -3.97 2.39 -15.82
C ILE A 205 -4.30 1.07 -15.12
N ASN A 206 -5.16 1.08 -14.11
CA ASN A 206 -5.51 -0.13 -13.37
C ASN A 206 -6.33 -1.12 -14.22
N VAL A 207 -7.20 -0.64 -15.10
CA VAL A 207 -7.87 -1.52 -16.10
C VAL A 207 -6.84 -2.19 -17.02
N ILE A 208 -5.85 -1.43 -17.53
CA ILE A 208 -4.78 -1.97 -18.37
C ILE A 208 -3.95 -3.01 -17.62
N ARG A 209 -3.54 -2.69 -16.37
CA ARG A 209 -2.77 -3.62 -15.51
C ARG A 209 -3.52 -4.91 -15.23
N LEU A 210 -4.81 -4.84 -14.92
CA LEU A 210 -5.65 -6.02 -14.71
C LEU A 210 -5.69 -6.92 -15.94
N ARG A 211 -5.88 -6.34 -17.13
CA ARG A 211 -5.86 -7.07 -18.41
C ARG A 211 -4.49 -7.73 -18.65
N GLN A 212 -3.40 -7.01 -18.42
CA GLN A 212 -2.04 -7.54 -18.57
C GLN A 212 -1.73 -8.67 -17.57
N SER A 213 -2.19 -8.55 -16.32
CA SER A 213 -2.02 -9.58 -15.30
C SER A 213 -2.80 -10.84 -15.66
N PHE A 214 -4.02 -10.70 -16.16
CA PHE A 214 -4.78 -11.84 -16.67
C PHE A 214 -4.11 -12.54 -17.86
N LEU A 215 -3.54 -11.79 -18.78
CA LEU A 215 -2.81 -12.37 -19.93
C LEU A 215 -1.54 -13.13 -19.50
N ARG A 216 -0.97 -12.82 -18.33
CA ARG A 216 0.20 -13.53 -17.78
C ARG A 216 -0.19 -14.71 -16.88
N TRP A 217 -1.44 -14.78 -16.45
CA TRP A 217 -1.92 -15.84 -15.59
C TRP A 217 -1.75 -17.23 -16.23
N ARG A 218 -1.23 -18.19 -15.47
CA ARG A 218 -0.88 -19.52 -15.94
C ARG A 218 -1.86 -20.61 -15.55
N GLY A 219 -3.03 -20.27 -15.01
CA GLY A 219 -4.08 -21.21 -14.63
C GLY A 219 -4.12 -21.55 -13.14
N GLY A 220 -3.23 -20.99 -12.29
CA GLY A 220 -3.24 -21.17 -10.85
C GLY A 220 -4.47 -20.50 -10.20
N ARG A 221 -5.25 -21.29 -9.45
CA ARG A 221 -6.50 -20.79 -8.83
C ARG A 221 -6.22 -19.74 -7.74
N SER A 222 -5.24 -20.00 -6.87
CA SER A 222 -4.84 -19.07 -5.80
C SER A 222 -4.26 -17.78 -6.37
N GLU A 223 -3.42 -17.88 -7.42
CA GLU A 223 -2.88 -16.73 -8.13
C GLU A 223 -4.01 -15.82 -8.69
N LEU A 224 -5.07 -16.43 -9.23
CA LEU A 224 -6.22 -15.68 -9.73
C LEU A 224 -7.03 -15.02 -8.62
N ALA A 225 -7.21 -15.69 -7.48
CA ALA A 225 -7.87 -15.14 -6.30
C ALA A 225 -7.10 -13.93 -5.75
N GLU A 226 -5.78 -14.06 -5.61
CA GLU A 226 -4.89 -12.97 -5.17
C GLU A 226 -4.94 -11.77 -6.12
N LEU A 227 -4.90 -12.02 -7.44
CA LEU A 227 -5.04 -10.97 -8.46
C LEU A 227 -6.37 -10.22 -8.32
N LEU A 228 -7.48 -10.92 -8.15
CA LEU A 228 -8.80 -10.32 -7.96
C LEU A 228 -8.86 -9.48 -6.69
N ILE A 229 -8.37 -10.01 -5.56
CA ILE A 229 -8.36 -9.31 -4.27
C ILE A 229 -7.49 -8.05 -4.33
N ALA A 230 -6.28 -8.14 -4.87
CA ALA A 230 -5.37 -7.00 -5.02
C ALA A 230 -5.97 -5.92 -5.93
N SER A 231 -6.53 -6.33 -7.07
CA SER A 231 -7.20 -5.42 -8.01
C SER A 231 -8.41 -4.73 -7.37
N ALA A 232 -9.28 -5.46 -6.66
CA ALA A 232 -10.45 -4.89 -6.01
C ALA A 232 -10.07 -3.88 -4.90
N SER A 233 -8.96 -4.09 -4.21
CA SER A 233 -8.43 -3.13 -3.24
C SER A 233 -8.03 -1.81 -3.93
N SER A 234 -7.31 -1.88 -5.05
CA SER A 234 -6.90 -0.72 -5.83
C SER A 234 -8.09 0.03 -6.42
N PHE A 235 -9.02 -0.67 -7.07
CA PHE A 235 -10.25 -0.04 -7.61
C PHE A 235 -11.15 0.53 -6.50
N GLY A 236 -11.21 -0.08 -5.33
CA GLY A 236 -11.98 0.44 -4.21
C GLY A 236 -11.47 1.81 -3.74
N THR A 237 -10.15 1.99 -3.68
CA THR A 237 -9.53 3.29 -3.42
C THR A 237 -9.87 4.29 -4.52
N LEU A 238 -9.72 3.90 -5.79
CA LEU A 238 -10.04 4.78 -6.93
C LEU A 238 -11.53 5.14 -7.01
N PHE A 239 -12.42 4.24 -6.67
CA PHE A 239 -13.86 4.52 -6.61
C PHE A 239 -14.20 5.55 -5.51
N ARG A 240 -13.51 5.47 -4.35
CA ARG A 240 -13.63 6.49 -3.32
C ARG A 240 -13.19 7.86 -3.84
N HIS A 241 -12.05 7.94 -4.51
CA HIS A 241 -11.54 9.18 -5.09
C HIS A 241 -12.37 9.68 -6.26
N ALA A 242 -12.98 8.80 -7.06
CA ALA A 242 -13.94 9.18 -8.08
C ALA A 242 -15.17 9.87 -7.49
N LEU A 243 -15.72 9.36 -6.39
CA LEU A 243 -16.82 10.01 -5.67
C LEU A 243 -16.40 11.39 -5.14
N ILE A 244 -15.24 11.51 -4.51
CA ILE A 244 -14.70 12.80 -4.05
C ILE A 244 -14.51 13.77 -5.23
N ALA A 245 -13.96 13.32 -6.35
CA ALA A 245 -13.77 14.11 -7.56
C ALA A 245 -15.08 14.62 -8.17
N LEU A 246 -16.17 13.88 -7.98
CA LEU A 246 -17.53 14.26 -8.38
C LEU A 246 -18.25 15.15 -7.35
N GLY A 247 -17.59 15.50 -6.24
CA GLY A 247 -18.16 16.33 -5.17
C GLY A 247 -19.03 15.58 -4.19
N GLU A 248 -18.99 14.25 -4.20
CA GLU A 248 -19.71 13.40 -3.27
C GLU A 248 -18.95 13.26 -1.93
N GLU A 249 -19.69 12.98 -0.84
CA GLU A 249 -19.06 12.64 0.44
C GLU A 249 -18.21 11.36 0.34
N ALA A 250 -17.04 11.37 0.96
CA ALA A 250 -16.15 10.21 0.97
C ALA A 250 -16.82 8.99 1.61
N PRO A 251 -16.84 7.81 0.95
CA PRO A 251 -17.40 6.59 1.51
C PRO A 251 -16.53 6.06 2.66
N LYS A 252 -17.17 5.40 3.63
CA LYS A 252 -16.53 4.86 4.84
C LYS A 252 -15.75 3.57 4.59
N SER A 253 -16.05 2.86 3.51
CA SER A 253 -15.41 1.59 3.18
C SER A 253 -15.27 1.40 1.68
N VAL A 254 -14.35 0.50 1.29
CA VAL A 254 -14.15 0.07 -0.11
C VAL A 254 -15.43 -0.53 -0.69
N ARG A 255 -16.17 -1.31 0.09
CA ARG A 255 -17.46 -1.88 -0.33
C ARG A 255 -18.49 -0.79 -0.60
N GLU A 256 -18.65 0.16 0.30
CA GLU A 256 -19.55 1.31 0.11
C GLU A 256 -19.16 2.14 -1.13
N ALA A 257 -17.85 2.34 -1.35
CA ALA A 257 -17.36 3.04 -2.55
C ALA A 257 -17.84 2.34 -3.83
N ALA A 258 -17.63 1.02 -3.92
CA ALA A 258 -18.02 0.23 -5.08
C ALA A 258 -19.54 0.25 -5.31
N GLU A 259 -20.33 0.13 -4.25
CA GLU A 259 -21.82 0.17 -4.33
C GLU A 259 -22.31 1.55 -4.78
N ARG A 260 -21.72 2.63 -4.26
CA ARG A 260 -22.12 4.01 -4.62
C ARG A 260 -21.75 4.33 -6.06
N VAL A 261 -20.53 3.96 -6.49
CA VAL A 261 -20.09 4.15 -7.89
C VAL A 261 -20.96 3.31 -8.83
N ALA A 262 -21.21 2.03 -8.53
CA ALA A 262 -22.04 1.18 -9.37
C ALA A 262 -23.47 1.74 -9.52
N ARG A 263 -24.07 2.26 -8.44
CA ARG A 263 -25.38 2.94 -8.51
C ARG A 263 -25.31 4.20 -9.38
N LEU A 264 -24.27 5.01 -9.23
CA LEU A 264 -24.08 6.25 -9.97
C LEU A 264 -24.03 6.00 -11.49
N VAL A 265 -23.41 4.90 -11.91
CA VAL A 265 -23.23 4.51 -13.31
C VAL A 265 -24.26 3.45 -13.77
N THR A 266 -25.25 3.14 -12.95
CA THR A 266 -26.33 2.18 -13.25
C THR A 266 -25.81 0.79 -13.60
N LEU A 267 -24.80 0.32 -12.86
CA LEU A 267 -24.21 -1.02 -12.98
C LEU A 267 -24.47 -1.87 -11.74
N ASN A 268 -24.23 -3.18 -11.87
CA ASN A 268 -24.32 -4.12 -10.75
C ASN A 268 -22.97 -4.26 -10.06
N ALA A 269 -22.89 -3.98 -8.75
CA ALA A 269 -21.68 -4.11 -7.94
C ALA A 269 -21.37 -5.56 -7.50
N GLU A 270 -22.22 -6.53 -7.85
CA GLU A 270 -22.10 -7.93 -7.38
C GLU A 270 -20.71 -8.54 -7.60
N PRO A 271 -20.04 -8.41 -8.77
CA PRO A 271 -18.71 -8.98 -8.96
C PRO A 271 -17.70 -8.44 -7.93
N PHE A 272 -17.76 -7.14 -7.64
CA PHE A 272 -16.90 -6.51 -6.64
C PHE A 272 -17.23 -6.99 -5.21
N GLN A 273 -18.50 -7.16 -4.89
CA GLN A 273 -18.95 -7.66 -3.59
C GLN A 273 -18.46 -9.09 -3.35
N ARG A 274 -18.53 -9.98 -4.37
CA ARG A 274 -18.05 -11.37 -4.29
C ARG A 274 -16.53 -11.44 -4.03
N ILE A 275 -15.75 -10.56 -4.67
CA ILE A 275 -14.31 -10.45 -4.41
C ILE A 275 -14.05 -9.92 -2.99
N SER A 276 -14.85 -8.97 -2.52
CA SER A 276 -14.76 -8.48 -1.14
C SER A 276 -15.09 -9.58 -0.12
N ASP A 277 -16.08 -10.42 -0.40
CA ASP A 277 -16.44 -11.56 0.46
C ASP A 277 -15.34 -12.62 0.48
N LEU A 278 -14.68 -12.86 -0.66
CA LEU A 278 -13.50 -13.73 -0.73
C LEU A 278 -12.36 -13.19 0.14
N ARG A 279 -12.05 -11.89 0.03
CA ARG A 279 -11.01 -11.23 0.83
C ARG A 279 -11.31 -11.27 2.34
N GLU A 280 -12.58 -11.16 2.72
CA GLU A 280 -13.03 -11.19 4.11
C GLU A 280 -13.19 -12.62 4.66
N GLY A 281 -12.90 -13.66 3.86
CA GLY A 281 -13.07 -15.06 4.23
C GLY A 281 -14.52 -15.52 4.40
N LYS A 282 -15.48 -14.74 3.86
CA LYS A 282 -16.92 -15.07 3.87
C LYS A 282 -17.29 -16.09 2.80
N SER A 283 -16.47 -16.23 1.77
CA SER A 283 -16.60 -17.21 0.70
C SER A 283 -15.28 -17.93 0.52
N ALA A 284 -15.32 -19.25 0.31
CA ALA A 284 -14.15 -20.02 0.01
C ALA A 284 -13.81 -19.95 -1.51
N GLU A 285 -12.51 -19.95 -1.85
CA GLU A 285 -12.08 -19.98 -3.26
C GLU A 285 -12.72 -21.13 -4.05
N GLY A 286 -12.84 -22.30 -3.43
CA GLY A 286 -13.40 -23.50 -4.04
C GLY A 286 -14.86 -23.38 -4.48
N GLU A 287 -15.62 -22.47 -3.89
CA GLU A 287 -17.04 -22.26 -4.15
C GLU A 287 -17.31 -21.31 -5.34
N LEU A 288 -16.28 -20.56 -5.79
CA LEU A 288 -16.42 -19.54 -6.82
C LEU A 288 -15.87 -20.02 -8.17
N ASN A 289 -16.53 -19.70 -9.27
CA ASN A 289 -15.90 -19.73 -10.58
C ASN A 289 -15.12 -18.43 -10.77
N LEU A 290 -13.82 -18.46 -10.44
CA LEU A 290 -12.95 -17.28 -10.42
C LEU A 290 -12.73 -16.69 -11.83
N GLU A 291 -12.72 -17.52 -12.90
CA GLU A 291 -12.59 -17.03 -14.28
C GLU A 291 -13.83 -16.22 -14.69
N ALA A 292 -15.03 -16.77 -14.48
CA ALA A 292 -16.27 -16.06 -14.77
C ALA A 292 -16.44 -14.81 -13.87
N LEU A 293 -15.92 -14.86 -12.63
CA LEU A 293 -15.91 -13.70 -11.75
C LEU A 293 -14.97 -12.63 -12.28
N LEU A 294 -13.77 -12.98 -12.77
CA LEU A 294 -12.84 -12.04 -13.39
C LEU A 294 -13.43 -11.39 -14.64
N GLU A 295 -14.07 -12.16 -15.53
CA GLU A 295 -14.72 -11.61 -16.73
C GLU A 295 -15.77 -10.55 -16.35
N SER A 296 -16.67 -10.89 -15.42
CA SER A 296 -17.72 -9.98 -14.95
C SER A 296 -17.16 -8.75 -14.23
N TYR A 297 -16.08 -8.95 -13.46
CA TYR A 297 -15.41 -7.88 -12.75
C TYR A 297 -14.65 -6.95 -13.71
N LEU A 298 -13.96 -7.48 -14.71
CA LEU A 298 -13.26 -6.69 -15.71
C LEU A 298 -14.23 -5.83 -16.54
N ASP A 299 -15.39 -6.39 -16.92
CA ASP A 299 -16.46 -5.61 -17.57
C ASP A 299 -16.95 -4.46 -16.67
N LEU A 300 -17.23 -4.76 -15.40
CA LEU A 300 -17.65 -3.76 -14.42
C LEU A 300 -16.63 -2.60 -14.32
N VAL A 301 -15.35 -2.90 -14.02
CA VAL A 301 -14.36 -1.84 -13.79
C VAL A 301 -14.03 -1.06 -15.07
N THR A 302 -14.11 -1.69 -16.24
CA THR A 302 -13.94 -1.02 -17.53
C THR A 302 -15.05 0.00 -17.76
N ARG A 303 -16.31 -0.42 -17.59
CA ARG A 303 -17.47 0.46 -17.78
C ARG A 303 -17.54 1.57 -16.73
N VAL A 304 -17.16 1.28 -15.49
CA VAL A 304 -17.03 2.31 -14.46
C VAL A 304 -15.99 3.36 -14.86
N ALA A 305 -14.82 2.94 -15.35
CA ALA A 305 -13.78 3.88 -15.78
C ALA A 305 -14.25 4.78 -16.93
N GLU A 306 -14.98 4.24 -17.90
CA GLU A 306 -15.55 4.97 -19.04
C GLU A 306 -16.62 6.00 -18.58
N GLU A 307 -17.54 5.59 -17.71
CA GLU A 307 -18.61 6.46 -17.20
C GLU A 307 -18.09 7.56 -16.29
N ILE A 308 -17.11 7.26 -15.44
CA ILE A 308 -16.48 8.26 -14.57
C ILE A 308 -15.73 9.31 -15.40
N ASP A 309 -14.98 8.89 -16.44
CA ASP A 309 -14.32 9.78 -17.37
C ASP A 309 -15.31 10.79 -18.00
N GLN A 310 -16.44 10.32 -18.53
CA GLN A 310 -17.45 11.18 -19.11
C GLN A 310 -18.03 12.18 -18.11
N ARG A 311 -18.22 11.77 -16.86
CA ARG A 311 -18.75 12.64 -15.79
C ARG A 311 -17.72 13.64 -15.27
N LEU A 312 -16.45 13.30 -15.27
CA LEU A 312 -15.37 14.21 -14.85
C LEU A 312 -15.05 15.24 -15.92
N ALA A 313 -15.33 14.94 -17.21
CA ALA A 313 -15.15 15.84 -18.35
C ALA A 313 -16.32 16.86 -18.49
N SER A 314 -17.48 16.59 -17.86
CA SER A 314 -18.65 17.46 -17.90
C SER A 314 -18.63 18.53 -16.81
#